data_7d4cd1a8c02adccd0dbf46a5a84498d9
#
_entry.id   7d4cd1a8c02adccd0dbf46a5a84498d9
#
_cell.length_a   1.000
_cell.length_b   1.000
_cell.length_c   1.000
_cell.angle_alpha   90.00
_cell.angle_beta   90.00
_cell.angle_gamma   90.00
#
_symmetry.space_group_name_H-M   'P 1'
#
loop_
_entity.id
_entity.type
_entity.pdbx_description
1 polymer ?
#
loop_
_entity_poly.entity_id
_entity_poly.type
_entity_poly.pdbx_seq_one_letter_code
_entity_poly.pdbx_strand_id
1 'polypeptide(L)'
;LNVGCPSDKVQQAAFGACLMARPKQVADIVAAMQRETARPVTVKHRIGIDGRESYEELKAFVETVASVGARRFIVHARIAVLGGLSPKQNREVPPLRYDDVYRLKADFPELVIEANGHIASVEEAREHLGKGLDGVMIGRAAYDNPLLLSELEEALMEADDAKQGRLPAAGPGEPDSDLSRAAGAVRRMIPYIRAAEAEGINRYNITKHMMGLFHGRPGARRWRRLLGDRTLSDWSTEELIEEALGAVVRPRAA
;
A
#
# COMPACT_ATOMS: atom_id res chain seq x y z
N LEU A 1 -0.95 -10.35 -10.30
CA LEU A 1 -0.78 -9.79 -11.65
C LEU A 1 -1.11 -8.31 -11.66
N ASN A 2 -0.23 -7.47 -12.23
CA ASN A 2 -0.48 -6.02 -12.36
C ASN A 2 -1.11 -5.69 -13.72
N VAL A 3 -2.35 -5.25 -13.68
CA VAL A 3 -3.15 -4.80 -14.83
C VAL A 3 -3.59 -3.34 -14.64
N GLY A 4 -2.84 -2.53 -13.89
CA GLY A 4 -3.23 -1.17 -13.55
C GLY A 4 -2.17 -0.09 -13.77
N CYS A 5 -0.95 -0.43 -14.17
CA CYS A 5 0.13 0.53 -14.39
C CYS A 5 -0.04 1.25 -15.74
N PRO A 6 -0.16 2.61 -15.76
CA PRO A 6 -0.33 3.38 -16.99
C PRO A 6 1.00 3.90 -17.57
N SER A 7 2.15 3.43 -17.09
CA SER A 7 3.47 3.92 -17.55
C SER A 7 3.74 3.54 -19.00
N ASP A 8 4.25 4.49 -19.80
CA ASP A 8 4.59 4.29 -21.21
C ASP A 8 5.56 3.11 -21.42
N LYS A 9 6.57 2.97 -20.54
CA LYS A 9 7.50 1.84 -20.58
C LYS A 9 6.80 0.50 -20.43
N VAL A 10 5.77 0.44 -19.57
CA VAL A 10 4.99 -0.77 -19.31
C VAL A 10 4.04 -1.04 -20.48
N GLN A 11 3.44 0.00 -21.04
CA GLN A 11 2.57 -0.10 -22.22
C GLN A 11 3.34 -0.58 -23.47
N GLN A 12 4.54 -0.03 -23.72
CA GLN A 12 5.39 -0.47 -24.82
C GLN A 12 5.75 -1.96 -24.76
N ALA A 13 5.85 -2.50 -23.55
CA ALA A 13 6.07 -3.93 -23.32
C ALA A 13 4.74 -4.75 -23.28
N ALA A 14 3.59 -4.12 -23.62
CA ALA A 14 2.25 -4.70 -23.60
C ALA A 14 1.82 -5.27 -22.23
N PHE A 15 2.21 -4.60 -21.13
CA PHE A 15 1.83 -4.92 -19.75
C PHE A 15 1.00 -3.80 -19.11
N GLY A 16 0.55 -4.03 -17.85
CA GLY A 16 -0.15 -3.04 -17.04
C GLY A 16 -1.53 -2.71 -17.54
N ALA A 17 -1.91 -1.43 -17.49
CA ALA A 17 -3.30 -1.00 -17.72
C ALA A 17 -3.81 -1.27 -19.14
N CYS A 18 -2.94 -1.28 -20.16
CA CYS A 18 -3.34 -1.59 -21.53
C CYS A 18 -3.92 -3.02 -21.67
N LEU A 19 -3.60 -3.94 -20.76
CA LEU A 19 -4.19 -5.28 -20.72
C LEU A 19 -5.68 -5.28 -20.37
N MET A 20 -6.22 -4.22 -19.76
CA MET A 20 -7.66 -4.11 -19.53
C MET A 20 -8.47 -4.14 -20.83
N ALA A 21 -7.88 -3.74 -21.96
CA ALA A 21 -8.49 -3.89 -23.30
C ALA A 21 -8.56 -5.35 -23.79
N ARG A 22 -7.89 -6.28 -23.10
CA ARG A 22 -7.72 -7.68 -23.51
C ARG A 22 -8.03 -8.65 -22.37
N PRO A 23 -9.27 -8.67 -21.85
CA PRO A 23 -9.62 -9.47 -20.66
C PRO A 23 -9.36 -10.98 -20.85
N LYS A 24 -9.54 -11.53 -22.04
CA LYS A 24 -9.21 -12.93 -22.35
C LYS A 24 -7.72 -13.23 -22.19
N GLN A 25 -6.84 -12.33 -22.66
CA GLN A 25 -5.40 -12.50 -22.48
C GLN A 25 -5.02 -12.44 -20.99
N VAL A 26 -5.66 -11.59 -20.18
CA VAL A 26 -5.46 -11.55 -18.72
C VAL A 26 -5.91 -12.86 -18.09
N ALA A 27 -7.05 -13.42 -18.50
CA ALA A 27 -7.54 -14.71 -18.04
C ALA A 27 -6.56 -15.84 -18.38
N ASP A 28 -6.03 -15.88 -19.61
CA ASP A 28 -5.04 -16.87 -20.02
C ASP A 28 -3.75 -16.79 -19.18
N ILE A 29 -3.28 -15.57 -18.87
CA ILE A 29 -2.10 -15.34 -18.00
C ILE A 29 -2.41 -15.85 -16.59
N VAL A 30 -3.57 -15.51 -16.01
CA VAL A 30 -3.97 -15.96 -14.67
C VAL A 30 -4.04 -17.48 -14.62
N ALA A 31 -4.69 -18.12 -15.60
CA ALA A 31 -4.78 -19.58 -15.69
C ALA A 31 -3.39 -20.24 -15.79
N ALA A 32 -2.47 -19.65 -16.56
CA ALA A 32 -1.09 -20.12 -16.65
C ALA A 32 -0.37 -19.99 -15.29
N MET A 33 -0.47 -18.85 -14.61
CA MET A 33 0.13 -18.64 -13.29
C MET A 33 -0.41 -19.65 -12.26
N GLN A 34 -1.71 -19.92 -12.25
CA GLN A 34 -2.34 -20.87 -11.32
C GLN A 34 -1.86 -22.31 -11.51
N ARG A 35 -1.44 -22.69 -12.72
CA ARG A 35 -0.86 -24.03 -12.95
C ARG A 35 0.53 -24.20 -12.33
N GLU A 36 1.27 -23.09 -12.18
CA GLU A 36 2.66 -23.09 -11.70
C GLU A 36 2.76 -22.86 -10.18
N THR A 37 1.66 -22.53 -9.49
CA THR A 37 1.70 -22.24 -8.06
C THR A 37 0.41 -22.62 -7.35
N ALA A 38 0.53 -23.17 -6.14
CA ALA A 38 -0.60 -23.36 -5.23
C ALA A 38 -1.00 -22.07 -4.49
N ARG A 39 -0.24 -20.98 -4.64
CA ARG A 39 -0.55 -19.69 -4.00
C ARG A 39 -1.68 -18.98 -4.75
N PRO A 40 -2.53 -18.20 -4.07
CA PRO A 40 -3.56 -17.41 -4.72
C PRO A 40 -2.96 -16.44 -5.75
N VAL A 41 -3.49 -16.45 -6.96
CA VAL A 41 -3.17 -15.45 -7.99
C VAL A 41 -4.21 -14.34 -7.91
N THR A 42 -3.76 -13.13 -7.59
CA THR A 42 -4.59 -11.94 -7.45
C THR A 42 -4.39 -10.98 -8.62
N VAL A 43 -5.39 -10.16 -8.92
CA VAL A 43 -5.34 -9.19 -10.02
C VAL A 43 -5.52 -7.78 -9.48
N LYS A 44 -4.55 -6.89 -9.75
CA LYS A 44 -4.67 -5.47 -9.43
C LYS A 44 -4.88 -4.68 -10.71
N HIS A 45 -6.02 -3.99 -10.80
CA HIS A 45 -6.44 -3.28 -12.01
C HIS A 45 -7.04 -1.90 -11.70
N ARG A 46 -7.41 -1.17 -12.73
CA ARG A 46 -8.18 0.08 -12.68
C ARG A 46 -9.65 -0.18 -12.91
N ILE A 47 -10.51 0.87 -12.78
CA ILE A 47 -11.93 0.78 -13.16
C ILE A 47 -12.16 0.87 -14.68
N GLY A 48 -11.14 1.20 -15.44
CA GLY A 48 -11.18 1.32 -16.91
C GLY A 48 -9.91 1.94 -17.45
N ILE A 49 -9.90 2.13 -18.75
CA ILE A 49 -8.89 2.86 -19.54
C ILE A 49 -9.59 3.82 -20.50
N ASP A 50 -8.83 4.71 -21.16
CA ASP A 50 -9.36 5.64 -22.15
C ASP A 50 -10.26 4.94 -23.17
N GLY A 51 -11.48 5.47 -23.38
CA GLY A 51 -12.47 4.94 -24.29
C GLY A 51 -13.14 3.63 -23.84
N ARG A 52 -12.83 3.13 -22.66
CA ARG A 52 -13.42 1.96 -22.01
C ARG A 52 -13.60 2.23 -20.51
N GLU A 53 -14.60 3.07 -20.22
CA GLU A 53 -14.79 3.66 -18.89
C GLU A 53 -16.13 3.30 -18.26
N SER A 54 -16.96 2.51 -18.96
CA SER A 54 -18.27 2.11 -18.46
C SER A 54 -18.14 1.07 -17.36
N TYR A 55 -19.12 1.05 -16.46
CA TYR A 55 -19.22 0.01 -15.44
C TYR A 55 -19.39 -1.38 -16.05
N GLU A 56 -20.12 -1.48 -17.14
CA GLU A 56 -20.38 -2.74 -17.86
C GLU A 56 -19.08 -3.35 -18.40
N GLU A 57 -18.13 -2.52 -18.87
CA GLU A 57 -16.81 -2.98 -19.31
C GLU A 57 -15.96 -3.43 -18.13
N LEU A 58 -16.01 -2.72 -16.98
CA LEU A 58 -15.36 -3.14 -15.74
C LEU A 58 -15.90 -4.49 -15.27
N LYS A 59 -17.23 -4.65 -15.25
CA LYS A 59 -17.90 -5.90 -14.87
C LYS A 59 -17.50 -7.05 -15.78
N ALA A 60 -17.55 -6.86 -17.10
CA ALA A 60 -17.17 -7.88 -18.07
C ALA A 60 -15.69 -8.28 -17.96
N PHE A 61 -14.81 -7.32 -17.65
CA PHE A 61 -13.40 -7.61 -17.37
C PHE A 61 -13.24 -8.53 -16.16
N VAL A 62 -13.87 -8.19 -15.04
CA VAL A 62 -13.79 -8.99 -13.80
C VAL A 62 -14.41 -10.36 -14.00
N GLU A 63 -15.59 -10.45 -14.61
CA GLU A 63 -16.26 -11.69 -14.92
C GLU A 63 -15.39 -12.63 -15.78
N THR A 64 -14.77 -12.11 -16.84
CA THR A 64 -13.88 -12.87 -17.72
C THR A 64 -12.67 -13.42 -16.96
N VAL A 65 -12.06 -12.62 -16.09
CA VAL A 65 -10.87 -13.03 -15.33
C VAL A 65 -11.25 -13.96 -14.17
N ALA A 66 -12.40 -13.75 -13.55
CA ALA A 66 -12.91 -14.62 -12.48
C ALA A 66 -13.31 -16.02 -13.00
N SER A 67 -13.76 -16.12 -14.27
CA SER A 67 -14.18 -17.39 -14.87
C SER A 67 -13.07 -18.46 -14.92
N VAL A 68 -11.79 -18.04 -14.89
CA VAL A 68 -10.63 -18.94 -14.85
C VAL A 68 -10.11 -19.19 -13.42
N GLY A 69 -10.85 -18.75 -12.39
CA GLY A 69 -10.54 -19.03 -10.98
C GLY A 69 -9.83 -17.91 -10.23
N ALA A 70 -9.65 -16.71 -10.80
CA ALA A 70 -9.25 -15.54 -10.01
C ALA A 70 -10.35 -15.20 -9.00
N ARG A 71 -10.00 -15.08 -7.71
CA ARG A 71 -10.96 -14.82 -6.63
C ARG A 71 -10.74 -13.51 -5.91
N ARG A 72 -9.60 -12.83 -6.09
CA ARG A 72 -9.25 -11.60 -5.40
C ARG A 72 -8.79 -10.53 -6.37
N PHE A 73 -9.49 -9.39 -6.31
CA PHE A 73 -9.28 -8.22 -7.17
C PHE A 73 -9.02 -6.99 -6.31
N ILE A 74 -7.94 -6.28 -6.62
CA ILE A 74 -7.63 -5.00 -6.01
C ILE A 74 -7.93 -3.90 -7.05
N VAL A 75 -8.93 -3.10 -6.80
CA VAL A 75 -9.47 -2.15 -7.75
C VAL A 75 -9.01 -0.72 -7.41
N HIS A 76 -8.13 -0.15 -8.24
CA HIS A 76 -7.84 1.28 -8.13
C HIS A 76 -9.01 2.06 -8.72
N ALA A 77 -9.72 2.81 -7.88
CA ALA A 77 -10.98 3.50 -8.18
C ALA A 77 -10.82 4.71 -9.14
N ARG A 78 -9.88 4.64 -10.09
CA ARG A 78 -9.66 5.63 -11.17
C ARG A 78 -9.44 4.92 -12.48
N ILE A 79 -9.86 5.53 -13.58
CA ILE A 79 -9.43 5.08 -14.92
C ILE A 79 -7.92 5.27 -15.09
N ALA A 80 -7.32 4.53 -16.03
CA ALA A 80 -5.97 4.79 -16.49
C ALA A 80 -6.02 5.54 -17.83
N VAL A 81 -5.50 6.75 -17.84
CA VAL A 81 -5.29 7.53 -19.07
C VAL A 81 -3.96 7.09 -19.67
N LEU A 82 -4.01 6.39 -20.81
CA LEU A 82 -2.85 5.76 -21.43
C LEU A 82 -2.03 6.71 -22.31
N GLY A 83 -2.56 7.90 -22.60
CA GLY A 83 -1.86 8.94 -23.35
C GLY A 83 -1.91 10.30 -22.65
N GLY A 84 -0.79 11.02 -22.63
CA GLY A 84 -0.75 12.42 -22.17
C GLY A 84 -0.65 12.65 -20.66
N LEU A 85 -0.80 11.64 -19.82
CA LEU A 85 -0.61 11.76 -18.35
C LEU A 85 0.55 10.89 -17.85
N SER A 86 1.43 11.49 -17.06
CA SER A 86 2.45 10.75 -16.34
C SER A 86 1.81 9.77 -15.32
N PRO A 87 2.54 8.74 -14.85
CA PRO A 87 2.05 7.85 -13.80
C PRO A 87 1.65 8.57 -12.50
N LYS A 88 2.26 9.71 -12.19
CA LYS A 88 1.87 10.55 -11.05
C LYS A 88 0.51 11.19 -11.30
N GLN A 89 0.33 11.87 -12.43
CA GLN A 89 -0.92 12.51 -12.81
C GLN A 89 -2.08 11.50 -12.90
N ASN A 90 -1.82 10.29 -13.40
CA ASN A 90 -2.79 9.19 -13.44
C ASN A 90 -3.30 8.73 -12.05
N ARG A 91 -2.65 9.15 -10.97
CA ARG A 91 -3.11 8.91 -9.59
C ARG A 91 -3.82 10.10 -8.97
N GLU A 92 -3.87 11.23 -9.67
CA GLU A 92 -4.36 12.50 -9.11
C GLU A 92 -5.48 13.11 -9.99
N VAL A 93 -5.29 13.14 -11.30
CA VAL A 93 -6.17 13.83 -12.25
C VAL A 93 -7.49 13.08 -12.52
N PRO A 94 -7.52 11.78 -12.90
CA PRO A 94 -8.79 11.11 -13.11
C PRO A 94 -9.58 11.04 -11.80
N PRO A 95 -10.91 11.29 -11.84
CA PRO A 95 -11.72 11.28 -10.61
C PRO A 95 -11.76 9.90 -9.96
N LEU A 96 -11.90 9.87 -8.62
CA LEU A 96 -12.19 8.66 -7.87
C LEU A 96 -13.67 8.28 -8.09
N ARG A 97 -13.90 7.02 -8.40
CA ARG A 97 -15.23 6.45 -8.63
C ARG A 97 -15.39 5.19 -7.77
N TYR A 98 -15.46 5.36 -6.47
CA TYR A 98 -15.61 4.24 -5.53
C TYR A 98 -16.97 3.54 -5.66
N ASP A 99 -18.01 4.24 -6.12
CA ASP A 99 -19.34 3.66 -6.33
C ASP A 99 -19.30 2.49 -7.33
N ASP A 100 -18.42 2.55 -8.33
CA ASP A 100 -18.19 1.43 -9.25
C ASP A 100 -17.59 0.22 -8.54
N VAL A 101 -16.72 0.44 -7.54
CA VAL A 101 -16.09 -0.64 -6.76
C VAL A 101 -17.11 -1.27 -5.81
N TYR A 102 -17.96 -0.47 -5.18
CA TYR A 102 -19.05 -0.97 -4.31
C TYR A 102 -20.08 -1.77 -5.11
N ARG A 103 -20.46 -1.25 -6.28
CA ARG A 103 -21.35 -1.96 -7.21
C ARG A 103 -20.74 -3.27 -7.68
N LEU A 104 -19.44 -3.29 -7.96
CA LEU A 104 -18.73 -4.50 -8.34
C LEU A 104 -18.78 -5.57 -7.25
N LYS A 105 -18.59 -5.18 -5.97
CA LYS A 105 -18.75 -6.10 -4.85
C LYS A 105 -20.17 -6.63 -4.71
N ALA A 106 -21.18 -5.79 -4.93
CA ALA A 106 -22.58 -6.21 -4.90
C ALA A 106 -22.93 -7.21 -6.02
N ASP A 107 -22.36 -7.01 -7.22
CA ASP A 107 -22.56 -7.90 -8.36
C ASP A 107 -21.79 -9.23 -8.25
N PHE A 108 -20.68 -9.26 -7.48
CA PHE A 108 -19.83 -10.42 -7.27
C PHE A 108 -19.57 -10.67 -5.77
N PRO A 109 -20.60 -11.02 -4.99
CA PRO A 109 -20.47 -11.17 -3.54
C PRO A 109 -19.49 -12.27 -3.12
N GLU A 110 -19.26 -13.26 -3.97
CA GLU A 110 -18.32 -14.38 -3.76
C GLU A 110 -16.85 -14.03 -4.03
N LEU A 111 -16.57 -12.92 -4.70
CA LEU A 111 -15.21 -12.46 -4.96
C LEU A 111 -14.71 -11.57 -3.82
N VAL A 112 -13.42 -11.65 -3.54
CA VAL A 112 -12.72 -10.71 -2.65
C VAL A 112 -12.40 -9.45 -3.45
N ILE A 113 -13.08 -8.36 -3.12
CA ILE A 113 -12.92 -7.05 -3.78
C ILE A 113 -12.35 -6.04 -2.78
N GLU A 114 -11.19 -5.50 -3.09
CA GLU A 114 -10.50 -4.51 -2.28
C GLU A 114 -10.43 -3.16 -3.01
N ALA A 115 -10.71 -2.08 -2.29
CA ALA A 115 -10.52 -0.73 -2.82
C ALA A 115 -9.07 -0.28 -2.73
N ASN A 116 -8.63 0.44 -3.75
CA ASN A 116 -7.38 1.19 -3.76
C ASN A 116 -7.59 2.57 -4.38
N GLY A 117 -6.83 3.56 -3.94
CA GLY A 117 -6.83 4.91 -4.48
C GLY A 117 -7.08 5.96 -3.40
N HIS A 118 -6.08 6.75 -3.05
CA HIS A 118 -6.16 7.89 -2.13
C HIS A 118 -6.64 7.57 -0.69
N ILE A 119 -6.63 6.32 -0.26
CA ILE A 119 -6.95 5.94 1.11
C ILE A 119 -5.74 6.27 1.98
N ALA A 120 -5.92 7.13 3.00
CA ALA A 120 -4.82 7.72 3.76
C ALA A 120 -5.06 7.74 5.28
N SER A 121 -6.23 7.29 5.76
CA SER A 121 -6.56 7.24 7.19
C SER A 121 -7.30 5.96 7.57
N VAL A 122 -7.40 5.73 8.87
CA VAL A 122 -8.18 4.63 9.46
C VAL A 122 -9.67 4.82 9.18
N GLU A 123 -10.15 6.05 9.27
CA GLU A 123 -11.56 6.41 9.04
C GLU A 123 -11.98 6.11 7.61
N GLU A 124 -11.18 6.52 6.62
CA GLU A 124 -11.42 6.21 5.20
C GLU A 124 -11.43 4.70 4.95
N ALA A 125 -10.49 3.96 5.56
CA ALA A 125 -10.48 2.51 5.45
C ALA A 125 -11.74 1.86 6.05
N ARG A 126 -12.17 2.32 7.25
CA ARG A 126 -13.42 1.86 7.90
C ARG A 126 -14.67 2.17 7.06
N GLU A 127 -14.72 3.34 6.41
CA GLU A 127 -15.82 3.70 5.52
C GLU A 127 -15.95 2.70 4.37
N HIS A 128 -14.85 2.38 3.69
CA HIS A 128 -14.86 1.41 2.59
C HIS A 128 -15.28 0.01 3.03
N LEU A 129 -14.79 -0.45 4.18
CA LEU A 129 -15.19 -1.73 4.76
C LEU A 129 -16.68 -1.72 5.18
N GLY A 130 -17.17 -0.61 5.71
CA GLY A 130 -18.58 -0.41 6.04
C GLY A 130 -19.52 -0.44 4.81
N LYS A 131 -18.99 -0.17 3.60
CA LYS A 131 -19.71 -0.32 2.33
C LYS A 131 -19.70 -1.76 1.80
N GLY A 132 -19.17 -2.72 2.56
CA GLY A 132 -19.19 -4.15 2.24
C GLY A 132 -17.99 -4.66 1.46
N LEU A 133 -16.95 -3.86 1.27
CA LEU A 133 -15.70 -4.33 0.66
C LEU A 133 -14.95 -5.27 1.62
N ASP A 134 -14.20 -6.20 1.04
CA ASP A 134 -13.43 -7.19 1.80
C ASP A 134 -12.09 -6.64 2.31
N GLY A 135 -11.64 -5.50 1.78
CA GLY A 135 -10.39 -4.91 2.17
C GLY A 135 -10.09 -3.58 1.50
N VAL A 136 -8.98 -2.99 1.92
CA VAL A 136 -8.41 -1.78 1.32
C VAL A 136 -6.92 -1.97 1.06
N MET A 137 -6.42 -1.43 -0.05
CA MET A 137 -5.00 -1.36 -0.32
C MET A 137 -4.52 0.07 -0.16
N ILE A 138 -3.64 0.30 0.81
CA ILE A 138 -3.01 1.58 1.08
C ILE A 138 -1.62 1.59 0.45
N GLY A 139 -1.28 2.67 -0.23
CA GLY A 139 0.01 2.82 -0.89
C GLY A 139 0.85 3.94 -0.29
N ARG A 140 0.77 5.13 -0.87
CA ARG A 140 1.61 6.27 -0.51
C ARG A 140 1.51 6.65 0.97
N ALA A 141 0.31 6.69 1.52
CA ALA A 141 0.11 7.04 2.94
C ALA A 141 0.87 6.10 3.88
N ALA A 142 0.86 4.78 3.62
CA ALA A 142 1.62 3.83 4.41
C ALA A 142 3.15 3.96 4.22
N TYR A 143 3.60 4.46 3.06
CA TYR A 143 5.02 4.79 2.85
C TYR A 143 5.43 6.08 3.57
N ASP A 144 4.56 7.08 3.54
CA ASP A 144 4.81 8.39 4.17
C ASP A 144 4.66 8.31 5.71
N ASN A 145 3.71 7.51 6.20
CA ASN A 145 3.50 7.20 7.61
C ASN A 145 3.29 5.69 7.82
N PRO A 146 4.36 4.90 8.02
CA PRO A 146 4.24 3.45 8.25
C PRO A 146 3.43 3.06 9.50
N LEU A 147 3.31 3.95 10.51
CA LEU A 147 2.52 3.69 11.72
C LEU A 147 1.01 3.58 11.42
N LEU A 148 0.54 4.17 10.34
CA LEU A 148 -0.83 4.01 9.86
C LEU A 148 -1.24 2.53 9.74
N LEU A 149 -0.32 1.65 9.38
CA LEU A 149 -0.62 0.21 9.27
C LEU A 149 -0.89 -0.43 10.63
N SER A 150 -0.17 0.01 11.68
CA SER A 150 -0.42 -0.46 13.06
C SER A 150 -1.76 0.06 13.59
N GLU A 151 -2.07 1.33 13.33
CA GLU A 151 -3.34 1.95 13.71
C GLU A 151 -4.53 1.24 13.02
N LEU A 152 -4.36 0.88 11.73
CA LEU A 152 -5.35 0.10 10.98
C LEU A 152 -5.56 -1.29 11.54
N GLU A 153 -4.47 -2.00 11.88
CA GLU A 153 -4.55 -3.35 12.45
C GLU A 153 -5.30 -3.32 13.79
N GLU A 154 -4.98 -2.39 14.68
CA GLU A 154 -5.68 -2.19 15.94
C GLU A 154 -7.16 -1.91 15.73
N ALA A 155 -7.48 -0.98 14.82
CA ALA A 155 -8.84 -0.60 14.48
C ALA A 155 -9.69 -1.76 13.91
N LEU A 156 -9.06 -2.66 13.15
CA LEU A 156 -9.70 -3.85 12.60
C LEU A 156 -9.91 -4.94 13.68
N MET A 157 -8.93 -5.13 14.56
CA MET A 157 -9.04 -6.04 15.69
C MET A 157 -10.16 -5.62 16.65
N GLU A 158 -10.24 -4.33 17.00
CA GLU A 158 -11.33 -3.80 17.83
C GLU A 158 -12.71 -4.03 17.20
N ALA A 159 -12.83 -3.82 15.88
CA ALA A 159 -14.09 -4.05 15.16
C ALA A 159 -14.49 -5.53 15.15
N ASP A 160 -13.53 -6.44 15.06
CA ASP A 160 -13.76 -7.89 15.11
C ASP A 160 -14.10 -8.36 16.50
N ASP A 161 -13.44 -7.83 17.54
CA ASP A 161 -13.74 -8.12 18.93
C ASP A 161 -15.14 -7.63 19.32
N ALA A 162 -15.52 -6.43 18.86
CA ALA A 162 -16.87 -5.91 19.05
C ALA A 162 -17.95 -6.79 18.40
N LYS A 163 -17.71 -7.29 17.18
CA LYS A 163 -18.62 -8.22 16.49
C LYS A 163 -18.76 -9.56 17.23
N GLN A 164 -17.69 -10.00 17.90
CA GLN A 164 -17.65 -11.25 18.67
C GLN A 164 -18.07 -11.08 20.15
N GLY A 165 -18.49 -9.87 20.56
CA GLY A 165 -18.91 -9.56 21.92
C GLY A 165 -17.76 -9.57 22.92
N ARG A 166 -16.52 -9.47 22.47
CA ARG A 166 -15.33 -9.35 23.33
C ARG A 166 -15.12 -7.88 23.72
N LEU A 167 -14.70 -7.66 24.96
CA LEU A 167 -14.30 -6.31 25.39
C LEU A 167 -13.03 -5.90 24.63
N PRO A 168 -12.93 -4.64 24.17
CA PRO A 168 -11.72 -4.15 23.53
C PRO A 168 -10.54 -4.34 24.47
N ALA A 169 -9.45 -4.86 23.96
CA ALA A 169 -8.17 -4.80 24.65
C ALA A 169 -7.86 -3.33 24.98
N ALA A 170 -7.33 -3.07 26.18
CA ALA A 170 -7.15 -1.76 26.79
C ALA A 170 -7.01 -0.60 25.80
N GLY A 171 -7.80 0.48 26.05
CA GLY A 171 -8.00 1.63 25.17
C GLY A 171 -6.75 2.25 24.54
N PRO A 172 -6.91 3.30 23.74
CA PRO A 172 -5.80 3.85 22.93
C PRO A 172 -4.58 4.06 23.82
N GLY A 173 -3.50 3.36 23.50
CA GLY A 173 -2.26 3.42 24.25
C GLY A 173 -1.84 4.87 24.43
N GLU A 174 -1.19 5.19 25.55
CA GLU A 174 -0.69 6.54 25.81
C GLU A 174 0.08 7.06 24.58
N PRO A 175 0.05 8.37 24.29
CA PRO A 175 0.72 9.01 23.13
C PRO A 175 2.22 8.63 23.00
N ASP A 176 2.82 8.16 24.10
CA ASP A 176 4.19 7.68 24.17
C ASP A 176 4.34 6.25 23.62
N SER A 177 3.24 5.46 23.49
CA SER A 177 3.30 4.07 23.00
C SER A 177 3.68 4.00 21.52
N ASP A 178 3.21 4.93 20.68
CA ASP A 178 3.51 4.97 19.25
C ASP A 178 4.96 5.32 18.99
N LEU A 179 5.50 6.27 19.75
CA LEU A 179 6.90 6.65 19.65
C LEU A 179 7.81 5.48 20.08
N SER A 180 7.45 4.80 21.16
CA SER A 180 8.17 3.62 21.65
C SER A 180 8.08 2.44 20.67
N ARG A 181 6.91 2.19 20.07
CA ARG A 181 6.70 1.17 19.03
C ARG A 181 7.53 1.47 17.78
N ALA A 182 7.50 2.71 17.31
CA ALA A 182 8.28 3.16 16.17
C ALA A 182 9.77 3.02 16.41
N ALA A 183 10.26 3.49 17.57
CA ALA A 183 11.66 3.35 17.95
C ALA A 183 12.09 1.88 18.06
N GLY A 184 11.23 1.03 18.63
CA GLY A 184 11.45 -0.41 18.70
C GLY A 184 11.50 -1.06 17.32
N ALA A 185 10.64 -0.67 16.40
CA ALA A 185 10.65 -1.16 15.01
C ALA A 185 11.96 -0.76 14.31
N VAL A 186 12.40 0.47 14.47
CA VAL A 186 13.67 0.97 13.92
C VAL A 186 14.86 0.16 14.45
N ARG A 187 14.91 -0.10 15.76
CA ARG A 187 15.98 -0.91 16.35
C ARG A 187 16.01 -2.34 15.81
N ARG A 188 14.85 -2.93 15.56
CA ARG A 188 14.77 -4.25 14.94
C ARG A 188 15.29 -4.28 13.50
N MET A 189 15.40 -3.15 12.82
CA MET A 189 16.02 -3.06 11.49
C MET A 189 17.55 -3.09 11.53
N ILE A 190 18.20 -2.80 12.66
CA ILE A 190 19.66 -2.74 12.76
C ILE A 190 20.34 -4.03 12.26
N PRO A 191 19.96 -5.24 12.71
CA PRO A 191 20.58 -6.48 12.23
C PRO A 191 20.43 -6.68 10.72
N TYR A 192 19.28 -6.30 10.16
CA TYR A 192 19.03 -6.39 8.72
C TYR A 192 19.93 -5.43 7.93
N ILE A 193 20.04 -4.17 8.39
CA ILE A 193 20.91 -3.17 7.75
C ILE A 193 22.36 -3.63 7.76
N ARG A 194 22.85 -4.14 8.89
CA ARG A 194 24.22 -4.68 9.01
C ARG A 194 24.47 -5.87 8.09
N ALA A 195 23.54 -6.79 7.99
CA ALA A 195 23.65 -7.92 7.09
C ALA A 195 23.78 -7.45 5.62
N ALA A 196 22.97 -6.47 5.23
CA ALA A 196 23.03 -5.87 3.90
C ALA A 196 24.35 -5.12 3.65
N GLU A 197 24.87 -4.39 4.65
CA GLU A 197 26.18 -3.74 4.56
C GLU A 197 27.31 -4.77 4.37
N ALA A 198 27.24 -5.91 5.05
CA ALA A 198 28.21 -7.02 4.89
C ALA A 198 28.18 -7.60 3.45
N GLU A 199 27.04 -7.51 2.76
CA GLU A 199 26.89 -7.88 1.34
C GLU A 199 27.26 -6.73 0.37
N GLY A 200 27.79 -5.60 0.88
CA GLY A 200 28.18 -4.44 0.08
C GLY A 200 27.03 -3.51 -0.32
N ILE A 201 25.85 -3.67 0.27
CA ILE A 201 24.70 -2.80 0.03
C ILE A 201 24.85 -1.54 0.89
N ASN A 202 24.83 -0.37 0.26
CA ASN A 202 24.89 0.90 0.99
C ASN A 202 23.64 1.05 1.89
N ARG A 203 23.85 1.26 3.19
CA ARG A 203 22.77 1.39 4.19
C ARG A 203 21.74 2.48 3.85
N TYR A 204 22.13 3.53 3.13
CA TYR A 204 21.19 4.56 2.68
C TYR A 204 20.07 3.98 1.82
N ASN A 205 20.32 2.90 1.07
CA ASN A 205 19.30 2.25 0.26
C ASN A 205 18.16 1.66 1.11
N ILE A 206 18.41 1.42 2.39
CA ILE A 206 17.43 0.95 3.37
C ILE A 206 16.90 2.12 4.21
N THR A 207 17.78 2.93 4.81
CA THR A 207 17.40 3.99 5.73
C THR A 207 16.56 5.10 5.10
N LYS A 208 16.72 5.36 3.79
CA LYS A 208 15.87 6.31 3.05
C LYS A 208 14.37 5.99 3.12
N HIS A 209 14.01 4.70 3.27
CA HIS A 209 12.62 4.25 3.39
C HIS A 209 12.06 4.39 4.81
N MET A 210 12.90 4.71 5.79
CA MET A 210 12.51 4.91 7.19
C MET A 210 12.30 6.40 7.52
N MET A 211 12.61 7.31 6.62
CA MET A 211 12.61 8.76 6.86
C MET A 211 11.22 9.32 7.19
N GLY A 212 10.15 8.70 6.69
CA GLY A 212 8.76 9.11 6.95
C GLY A 212 8.24 8.76 8.35
N LEU A 213 8.87 7.81 9.04
CA LEU A 213 8.33 7.18 10.26
C LEU A 213 8.00 8.15 11.41
N PHE A 214 8.68 9.29 11.48
CA PHE A 214 8.44 10.31 12.51
C PHE A 214 7.93 11.63 11.92
N HIS A 215 7.21 11.56 10.80
CA HIS A 215 6.64 12.75 10.18
C HIS A 215 5.76 13.53 11.16
N GLY A 216 5.89 14.88 11.16
CA GLY A 216 5.12 15.76 12.04
C GLY A 216 5.59 15.83 13.50
N ARG A 217 6.51 14.98 13.95
CA ARG A 217 7.00 14.98 15.35
C ARG A 217 8.18 15.90 15.55
N PRO A 218 8.35 16.45 16.77
CA PRO A 218 9.57 17.17 17.15
C PRO A 218 10.82 16.30 16.87
N GLY A 219 11.88 16.91 16.32
CA GLY A 219 13.10 16.18 15.96
C GLY A 219 13.09 15.46 14.61
N ALA A 220 11.94 15.31 13.94
CA ALA A 220 11.83 14.60 12.65
C ALA A 220 12.73 15.17 11.54
N ARG A 221 13.04 16.49 11.56
CA ARG A 221 13.99 17.12 10.63
C ARG A 221 15.41 16.59 10.86
N ARG A 222 15.84 16.46 12.12
CA ARG A 222 17.16 15.91 12.47
C ARG A 222 17.25 14.42 12.14
N TRP A 223 16.20 13.66 12.45
CA TRP A 223 16.04 12.25 12.04
C TRP A 223 16.33 12.06 10.55
N ARG A 224 15.60 12.77 9.68
CA ARG A 224 15.78 12.68 8.23
C ARG A 224 17.17 13.09 7.78
N ARG A 225 17.73 14.15 8.39
CA ARG A 225 19.07 14.65 8.06
C ARG A 225 20.14 13.61 8.36
N LEU A 226 20.11 13.00 9.55
CA LEU A 226 21.09 11.98 9.95
C LEU A 226 21.01 10.75 9.04
N LEU A 227 19.82 10.23 8.78
CA LEU A 227 19.67 9.06 7.92
C LEU A 227 20.04 9.33 6.44
N GLY A 228 19.95 10.59 6.00
CA GLY A 228 20.30 11.01 4.65
C GLY A 228 21.75 11.44 4.47
N ASP A 229 22.49 11.61 5.57
CA ASP A 229 23.85 12.12 5.54
C ASP A 229 24.86 11.03 5.13
N ARG A 230 25.38 11.16 3.93
CA ARG A 230 26.35 10.22 3.37
C ARG A 230 27.78 10.44 3.90
N THR A 231 28.04 11.55 4.58
CA THR A 231 29.36 11.84 5.17
C THR A 231 29.57 11.06 6.46
N LEU A 232 28.51 10.47 7.03
CA LEU A 232 28.57 9.63 8.23
C LEU A 232 28.88 8.16 7.89
N SER A 233 29.62 7.91 6.81
CA SER A 233 30.01 6.56 6.39
C SER A 233 30.80 5.79 7.42
N ASP A 234 31.58 6.49 8.25
CA ASP A 234 32.45 5.91 9.28
C ASP A 234 31.71 5.54 10.57
N TRP A 235 30.46 6.00 10.72
CA TRP A 235 29.62 5.60 11.83
C TRP A 235 29.11 4.16 11.64
N SER A 236 29.07 3.39 12.72
CA SER A 236 28.32 2.14 12.70
C SER A 236 26.83 2.39 12.47
N THR A 237 26.12 1.36 12.01
CA THR A 237 24.65 1.44 11.86
C THR A 237 23.98 1.71 13.20
N GLU A 238 24.47 1.12 14.29
CA GLU A 238 23.98 1.35 15.66
C GLU A 238 24.12 2.80 16.08
N GLU A 239 25.32 3.39 15.93
CA GLU A 239 25.58 4.79 16.28
C GLU A 239 24.66 5.74 15.50
N LEU A 240 24.54 5.53 14.19
CA LEU A 240 23.66 6.35 13.35
C LEU A 240 22.20 6.27 13.79
N ILE A 241 21.70 5.06 14.02
CA ILE A 241 20.30 4.82 14.37
C ILE A 241 19.98 5.38 15.77
N GLU A 242 20.84 5.12 16.77
CA GLU A 242 20.57 5.61 18.13
C GLU A 242 20.68 7.13 18.25
N GLU A 243 21.65 7.76 17.56
CA GLU A 243 21.72 9.23 17.49
C GLU A 243 20.48 9.83 16.79
N ALA A 244 20.03 9.19 15.70
CA ALA A 244 18.85 9.64 14.98
C ALA A 244 17.57 9.46 15.81
N LEU A 245 17.42 8.34 16.53
CA LEU A 245 16.32 8.09 17.48
C LEU A 245 16.38 9.08 18.66
N GLY A 246 17.55 9.37 19.19
CA GLY A 246 17.74 10.36 20.25
C GLY A 246 17.16 11.73 19.91
N ALA A 247 17.19 12.10 18.63
CA ALA A 247 16.64 13.37 18.16
C ALA A 247 15.10 13.47 18.25
N VAL A 248 14.38 12.32 18.18
CA VAL A 248 12.90 12.26 18.19
C VAL A 248 12.34 11.79 19.52
N VAL A 249 13.04 10.87 20.20
CA VAL A 249 12.62 10.33 21.50
C VAL A 249 12.92 11.30 22.65
N ARG A 250 14.01 12.09 22.53
CA ARG A 250 14.42 13.11 23.50
C ARG A 250 14.71 14.42 22.77
N PRO A 251 13.70 15.07 22.21
CA PRO A 251 13.93 16.33 21.52
C PRO A 251 14.55 17.32 22.51
N ARG A 252 15.69 17.94 22.13
CA ARG A 252 16.24 19.04 22.91
C ARG A 252 15.19 20.14 22.99
N ALA A 253 14.93 20.65 24.19
CA ALA A 253 14.14 21.85 24.36
C ALA A 253 14.74 22.97 23.49
N ALA A 254 13.87 23.64 22.73
CA ALA A 254 14.25 24.73 21.83
C ALA A 254 14.72 25.96 22.62
#